data_b1b9fb3a22a70d3feb5076b69806e350
#
_entry.id   b1b9fb3a22a70d3feb5076b69806e350
#
_cell.length_a   1.000
_cell.length_b   1.000
_cell.length_c   1.000
_cell.angle_alpha   90.00
_cell.angle_beta   90.00
_cell.angle_gamma   90.00
#
_symmetry.space_group_name_H-M   'P 1'
#
loop_
_entity.id
_entity.type
_entity.pdbx_description
1 polymer ?
#
loop_
_entity_poly.entity_id
_entity_poly.type
_entity_poly.pdbx_seq_one_letter_code
_entity_poly.pdbx_strand_id
1 'polypeptide(L)'
;MIYDFVIIGGGSAGSTLASRLSENPKVSVCLIEAGGRGKSIFIRAPIAGAAILPGYGKIYNWAFKTIKQENLNNRLGYQPRGKVLGGSSSINAMLYIRGHKSDYDNWAKNGCEGWDWEKCLPYFIK
;
A
#
# COMPACT_ATOMS: atom_id res chain seq x y z
N MET A 1 17.02 15.42 15.71
CA MET A 1 15.56 15.56 15.86
C MET A 1 15.05 14.29 16.51
N ILE A 2 14.17 14.40 17.48
CA ILE A 2 13.51 13.27 18.14
C ILE A 2 12.04 13.36 17.78
N TYR A 3 11.44 12.22 17.43
CA TYR A 3 10.02 12.11 17.11
C TYR A 3 9.39 11.04 18.02
N ASP A 4 8.11 11.21 18.34
CA ASP A 4 7.36 10.21 19.11
C ASP A 4 7.13 8.94 18.28
N PHE A 5 6.89 9.09 16.97
CA PHE A 5 6.72 7.98 16.03
C PHE A 5 7.55 8.18 14.75
N VAL A 6 8.21 7.12 14.33
CA VAL A 6 8.90 7.05 13.03
C VAL A 6 8.26 5.93 12.21
N ILE A 7 7.67 6.30 11.07
CA ILE A 7 6.98 5.38 10.16
C ILE A 7 7.86 5.20 8.93
N ILE A 8 8.21 3.95 8.62
CA ILE A 8 9.04 3.61 7.47
C ILE A 8 8.15 3.10 6.34
N GLY A 9 8.12 3.83 5.25
CA GLY A 9 7.31 3.60 4.06
C GLY A 9 6.01 4.41 4.04
N GLY A 10 5.91 5.33 3.09
CA GLY A 10 4.74 6.18 2.83
C GLY A 10 3.72 5.54 1.88
N GLY A 11 3.53 4.22 1.95
CA GLY A 11 2.49 3.50 1.22
C GLY A 11 1.10 3.67 1.86
N SER A 12 0.11 2.89 1.42
CA SER A 12 -1.27 2.98 1.90
C SER A 12 -1.38 2.89 3.42
N ALA A 13 -0.72 1.92 4.03
CA ALA A 13 -0.73 1.73 5.49
C ALA A 13 0.01 2.85 6.21
N GLY A 14 1.25 3.15 5.80
CA GLY A 14 2.07 4.15 6.48
C GLY A 14 1.50 5.57 6.38
N SER A 15 0.93 5.94 5.25
CA SER A 15 0.28 7.24 5.07
C SER A 15 -0.97 7.36 5.95
N THR A 16 -1.77 6.30 6.04
CA THR A 16 -2.94 6.25 6.92
C THR A 16 -2.52 6.36 8.40
N LEU A 17 -1.52 5.58 8.79
CA LEU A 17 -1.01 5.60 10.17
C LEU A 17 -0.44 6.98 10.53
N ALA A 18 0.37 7.58 9.63
CA ALA A 18 0.92 8.92 9.84
C ALA A 18 -0.19 9.96 10.01
N SER A 19 -1.21 9.92 9.15
CA SER A 19 -2.36 10.82 9.22
C SER A 19 -3.10 10.68 10.56
N ARG A 20 -3.37 9.44 10.99
CA ARG A 20 -4.12 9.21 12.23
C ARG A 20 -3.34 9.59 13.49
N LEU A 21 -2.08 9.26 13.57
CA LEU A 21 -1.24 9.64 14.72
C LEU A 21 -1.04 11.15 14.81
N SER A 22 -0.95 11.85 13.69
CA SER A 22 -0.78 13.30 13.65
C SER A 22 -2.06 14.10 13.89
N GLU A 23 -3.24 13.46 14.03
CA GLU A 23 -4.47 14.12 14.49
C GLU A 23 -4.31 14.70 15.91
N ASN A 24 -3.47 14.10 16.73
CA ASN A 24 -3.10 14.66 18.02
C ASN A 24 -1.94 15.66 17.88
N PRO A 25 -2.16 16.98 18.09
CA PRO A 25 -1.12 18.00 17.89
C PRO A 25 0.05 17.89 18.87
N LYS A 26 -0.08 17.07 19.93
CA LYS A 26 0.99 16.81 20.90
C LYS A 26 1.91 15.68 20.47
N VAL A 27 1.61 15.00 19.36
CA VAL A 27 2.36 13.86 18.85
C VAL A 27 3.13 14.27 17.59
N SER A 28 4.44 14.07 17.62
CA SER A 28 5.32 14.30 16.49
C SER A 28 5.52 13.01 15.70
N VAL A 29 5.24 13.06 14.39
CA VAL A 29 5.32 11.91 13.50
C VAL A 29 6.30 12.19 12.36
N CYS A 30 7.25 11.29 12.16
CA CYS A 30 8.15 11.30 11.01
C CYS A 30 7.80 10.18 10.05
N LEU A 31 7.44 10.52 8.81
CA LEU A 31 7.20 9.57 7.74
C LEU A 31 8.41 9.54 6.79
N ILE A 32 9.05 8.39 6.68
CA ILE A 32 10.22 8.17 5.80
C ILE A 32 9.76 7.39 4.58
N GLU A 33 9.94 7.95 3.38
CA GLU A 33 9.60 7.31 2.11
C GLU A 33 10.83 7.25 1.19
N ALA A 34 11.08 6.08 0.59
CA ALA A 34 12.21 5.86 -0.29
C ALA A 34 12.06 6.55 -1.67
N GLY A 35 10.82 6.77 -2.10
CA GLY A 35 10.50 7.42 -3.36
C GLY A 35 10.18 8.90 -3.23
N GLY A 36 9.91 9.54 -4.36
CA GLY A 36 9.54 10.96 -4.42
C GLY A 36 8.06 11.21 -4.08
N ARG A 37 7.67 12.49 -4.16
CA ARG A 37 6.31 12.97 -3.79
C ARG A 37 5.19 12.61 -4.77
N GLY A 38 5.44 11.84 -5.83
CA GLY A 38 4.41 11.43 -6.79
C GLY A 38 3.78 12.56 -7.62
N LYS A 39 4.47 13.69 -7.77
CA LYS A 39 3.97 14.84 -8.55
C LYS A 39 4.10 14.66 -10.07
N SER A 40 4.78 13.62 -10.52
CA SER A 40 5.00 13.33 -11.94
C SER A 40 3.69 13.05 -12.67
N ILE A 41 3.59 13.47 -13.92
CA ILE A 41 2.47 13.14 -14.81
C ILE A 41 2.32 11.62 -14.97
N PHE A 42 3.42 10.87 -14.95
CA PHE A 42 3.41 9.40 -15.00
C PHE A 42 2.73 8.74 -13.80
N ILE A 43 2.65 9.42 -12.67
CA ILE A 43 1.89 8.94 -11.49
C ILE A 43 0.43 9.42 -11.57
N ARG A 44 0.21 10.64 -12.06
CA ARG A 44 -1.12 11.28 -12.02
C ARG A 44 -2.03 10.92 -13.19
N ALA A 45 -1.46 10.55 -14.35
CA ALA A 45 -2.24 10.15 -15.51
C ALA A 45 -2.57 8.64 -15.42
N PRO A 46 -3.85 8.25 -15.38
CA PRO A 46 -4.27 6.85 -15.24
C PRO A 46 -3.63 5.91 -16.26
N ILE A 47 -3.54 6.34 -17.51
CA ILE A 47 -2.97 5.56 -18.60
C ILE A 47 -1.46 5.30 -18.44
N ALA A 48 -0.76 6.16 -17.71
CA ALA A 48 0.68 6.02 -17.50
C ALA A 48 1.02 4.86 -16.54
N GLY A 49 0.08 4.38 -15.74
CA GLY A 49 0.21 3.16 -14.94
C GLY A 49 0.58 1.94 -15.80
N ALA A 50 0.05 1.88 -17.03
CA ALA A 50 0.40 0.82 -17.99
C ALA A 50 1.89 0.80 -18.35
N ALA A 51 2.59 1.93 -18.29
CA ALA A 51 4.03 2.02 -18.52
C ALA A 51 4.86 1.76 -17.25
N ILE A 52 4.34 2.09 -16.08
CA ILE A 52 5.05 1.94 -14.80
C ILE A 52 4.98 0.49 -14.29
N LEU A 53 3.83 -0.16 -14.42
CA LEU A 53 3.61 -1.53 -13.93
C LEU A 53 4.55 -2.56 -14.56
N PRO A 54 4.81 -2.57 -15.89
CA PRO A 54 5.78 -3.49 -16.49
C PRO A 54 7.24 -3.24 -16.09
N GLY A 55 7.52 -2.19 -15.33
CA GLY A 55 8.85 -1.86 -14.86
C GLY A 55 9.67 -0.97 -15.81
N TYR A 56 9.04 -0.38 -16.80
CA TYR A 56 9.63 0.68 -17.58
C TYR A 56 9.87 1.89 -16.65
N GLY A 57 11.12 2.20 -16.42
CA GLY A 57 11.52 3.25 -15.49
C GLY A 57 11.39 2.82 -14.03
N LYS A 58 12.41 2.19 -13.48
CA LYS A 58 12.53 1.79 -12.06
C LYS A 58 12.44 2.97 -11.07
N ILE A 59 12.17 4.18 -11.55
CA ILE A 59 12.11 5.40 -10.74
C ILE A 59 10.96 5.33 -9.72
N TYR A 60 9.81 4.79 -10.13
CA TYR A 60 8.60 4.71 -9.30
C TYR A 60 8.24 3.29 -8.88
N ASN A 61 9.05 2.30 -9.23
CA ASN A 61 8.76 0.89 -9.01
C ASN A 61 10.03 0.13 -8.60
N TRP A 62 9.97 -0.59 -7.49
CA TRP A 62 11.06 -1.47 -7.04
C TRP A 62 11.33 -2.62 -8.01
N ALA A 63 10.30 -3.04 -8.75
CA ALA A 63 10.39 -4.10 -9.76
C ALA A 63 11.03 -5.40 -9.22
N PHE A 64 10.62 -5.84 -8.05
CA PHE A 64 11.12 -7.07 -7.44
C PHE A 64 10.81 -8.30 -8.29
N LYS A 65 11.58 -9.35 -8.08
CA LYS A 65 11.35 -10.67 -8.66
C LYS A 65 11.44 -11.72 -7.56
N THR A 66 10.61 -12.75 -7.65
CA THR A 66 10.75 -13.92 -6.78
C THR A 66 12.00 -14.72 -7.15
N ILE A 67 12.37 -15.67 -6.31
CA ILE A 67 13.20 -16.79 -6.75
C ILE A 67 12.41 -17.67 -7.73
N LYS A 68 13.07 -18.58 -8.40
CA LYS A 68 12.41 -19.59 -9.26
C LYS A 68 11.40 -20.39 -8.43
N GLN A 69 10.21 -20.56 -8.97
CA GLN A 69 9.11 -21.29 -8.33
C GLN A 69 8.94 -22.64 -9.03
N GLU A 70 9.30 -23.72 -8.37
CA GLU A 70 9.24 -25.08 -8.93
C GLU A 70 7.84 -25.44 -9.43
N ASN A 71 6.81 -25.17 -8.62
CA ASN A 71 5.41 -25.43 -8.95
C ASN A 71 4.84 -24.53 -10.07
N LEU A 72 5.62 -23.58 -10.56
CA LEU A 72 5.27 -22.68 -11.66
C LEU A 72 6.28 -22.82 -12.83
N ASN A 73 6.72 -24.03 -13.13
CA ASN A 73 7.69 -24.33 -14.18
C ASN A 73 8.99 -23.51 -14.06
N ASN A 74 9.50 -23.37 -12.84
CA ASN A 74 10.70 -22.58 -12.53
C ASN A 74 10.64 -21.11 -12.99
N ARG A 75 9.43 -20.54 -13.16
CA ARG A 75 9.29 -19.13 -13.52
C ARG A 75 9.66 -18.20 -12.38
N LEU A 76 10.18 -17.05 -12.75
CA LEU A 76 10.35 -15.91 -11.85
C LEU A 76 9.04 -15.09 -11.85
N GLY A 77 8.46 -14.87 -10.70
CA GLY A 77 7.32 -13.99 -10.53
C GLY A 77 7.77 -12.53 -10.46
N TYR A 78 7.28 -11.69 -11.36
CA TYR A 78 7.46 -10.25 -11.27
C TYR A 78 6.54 -9.65 -10.22
N GLN A 79 7.09 -8.85 -9.31
CA GLN A 79 6.39 -8.26 -8.17
C GLN A 79 6.56 -6.73 -8.18
N PRO A 80 5.70 -5.99 -8.90
CA PRO A 80 5.73 -4.53 -8.85
C PRO A 80 5.39 -4.02 -7.45
N ARG A 81 6.16 -3.04 -6.98
CA ARG A 81 5.89 -2.31 -5.73
C ARG A 81 6.26 -0.86 -5.94
N GLY A 82 5.36 0.04 -5.57
CA GLY A 82 5.58 1.46 -5.71
C GLY A 82 6.74 1.97 -4.87
N LYS A 83 7.58 2.81 -5.49
CA LYS A 83 8.68 3.56 -4.86
C LYS A 83 8.37 5.05 -4.98
N VAL A 84 7.39 5.48 -4.23
CA VAL A 84 6.81 6.83 -4.30
C VAL A 84 5.86 7.03 -3.12
N LEU A 85 5.63 8.25 -2.71
CA LEU A 85 4.60 8.55 -1.69
C LEU A 85 3.22 8.04 -2.17
N GLY A 86 2.54 7.28 -1.31
CA GLY A 86 1.38 6.47 -1.66
C GLY A 86 1.74 5.00 -1.97
N GLY A 87 3.04 4.69 -2.20
CA GLY A 87 3.50 3.33 -2.45
C GLY A 87 2.82 2.69 -3.67
N SER A 88 2.42 1.44 -3.52
CA SER A 88 1.77 0.70 -4.61
C SER A 88 0.38 1.24 -4.97
N SER A 89 -0.30 1.98 -4.08
CA SER A 89 -1.57 2.63 -4.43
C SER A 89 -1.38 3.78 -5.44
N SER A 90 -0.18 4.32 -5.57
CA SER A 90 0.15 5.34 -6.57
C SER A 90 0.49 4.78 -7.96
N ILE A 91 0.66 3.45 -8.09
CA ILE A 91 1.00 2.79 -9.36
C ILE A 91 0.10 1.60 -9.69
N ASN A 92 -0.96 1.35 -8.92
CA ASN A 92 -1.89 0.24 -9.13
C ASN A 92 -2.82 0.47 -10.34
N ALA A 93 -3.68 -0.48 -10.63
CA ALA A 93 -4.67 -0.38 -11.70
C ALA A 93 -5.92 0.42 -11.33
N MET A 94 -5.94 1.07 -10.15
CA MET A 94 -7.03 1.92 -9.65
C MET A 94 -8.40 1.23 -9.56
N LEU A 95 -8.42 -0.08 -9.38
CA LEU A 95 -9.64 -0.81 -9.09
C LEU A 95 -9.94 -0.69 -7.59
N TYR A 96 -11.14 -0.21 -7.27
CA TYR A 96 -11.62 -0.10 -5.90
C TYR A 96 -12.77 -1.10 -5.68
N ILE A 97 -12.47 -2.16 -4.95
CA ILE A 97 -13.43 -3.21 -4.59
C ILE A 97 -13.25 -3.50 -3.10
N ARG A 98 -14.35 -3.48 -2.34
CA ARG A 98 -14.35 -3.95 -0.96
C ARG A 98 -14.49 -5.47 -0.93
N GLY A 99 -13.91 -6.09 0.07
CA GLY A 99 -14.18 -7.49 0.37
C GLY A 99 -15.66 -7.72 0.66
N HIS A 100 -16.16 -8.92 0.38
CA HIS A 100 -17.52 -9.31 0.74
C HIS A 100 -17.63 -9.45 2.28
N LYS A 101 -18.82 -9.21 2.82
CA LYS A 101 -19.07 -9.33 4.28
C LYS A 101 -18.53 -10.64 4.85
N SER A 102 -18.73 -11.76 4.15
CA SER A 102 -18.27 -13.07 4.60
C SER A 102 -16.75 -13.20 4.72
N ASP A 103 -15.96 -12.40 3.99
CA ASP A 103 -14.50 -12.46 4.08
C ASP A 103 -14.05 -12.00 5.47
N TYR A 104 -14.63 -10.91 5.96
CA TYR A 104 -14.36 -10.37 7.31
C TYR A 104 -14.91 -11.29 8.40
N ASP A 105 -16.14 -11.78 8.24
CA ASP A 105 -16.75 -12.70 9.20
C ASP A 105 -15.93 -14.01 9.30
N ASN A 106 -15.34 -14.46 8.20
CA ASN A 106 -14.44 -15.62 8.20
C ASN A 106 -13.12 -15.32 8.90
N TRP A 107 -12.58 -14.12 8.79
CA TRP A 107 -11.39 -13.75 9.56
C TRP A 107 -11.67 -13.85 11.07
N ALA A 108 -12.77 -13.29 11.52
CA ALA A 108 -13.17 -13.38 12.93
C ALA A 108 -13.36 -14.84 13.39
N LYS A 109 -14.02 -15.67 12.58
CA LYS A 109 -14.20 -17.11 12.86
C LYS A 109 -12.88 -17.87 12.95
N ASN A 110 -11.85 -17.43 12.22
CA ASN A 110 -10.52 -18.05 12.23
C ASN A 110 -9.58 -17.43 13.29
N GLY A 111 -10.12 -16.72 14.28
CA GLY A 111 -9.39 -16.23 15.44
C GLY A 111 -8.94 -14.78 15.37
N CYS A 112 -9.29 -14.03 14.30
CA CYS A 112 -9.04 -12.61 14.23
C CYS A 112 -10.18 -11.84 14.91
N GLU A 113 -10.22 -11.86 16.24
CA GLU A 113 -11.25 -11.16 17.01
C GLU A 113 -11.28 -9.66 16.66
N GLY A 114 -12.49 -9.13 16.47
CA GLY A 114 -12.68 -7.72 16.11
C GLY A 114 -12.57 -7.41 14.63
N TRP A 115 -12.36 -8.42 13.77
CA TRP A 115 -12.28 -8.28 12.31
C TRP A 115 -13.53 -8.76 11.58
N ASP A 116 -14.65 -8.97 12.28
CA ASP A 116 -15.95 -9.19 11.64
C ASP A 116 -16.42 -7.95 10.86
N TRP A 117 -17.35 -8.15 9.94
CA TRP A 117 -17.85 -7.08 9.07
C TRP A 117 -18.37 -5.86 9.84
N GLU A 118 -19.14 -6.08 10.90
CA GLU A 118 -19.76 -4.99 11.66
C GLU A 118 -18.73 -4.09 12.30
N LYS A 119 -17.63 -4.67 12.78
CA LYS A 119 -16.52 -3.92 13.37
C LYS A 119 -15.61 -3.27 12.33
N CYS A 120 -15.47 -3.87 11.14
CA CYS A 120 -14.67 -3.30 10.06
C CYS A 120 -15.39 -2.19 9.30
N LEU A 121 -16.71 -2.28 9.12
CA LEU A 121 -17.49 -1.35 8.32
C LEU A 121 -17.30 0.15 8.69
N PRO A 122 -17.26 0.55 9.96
CA PRO A 122 -17.06 1.95 10.33
C PRO A 122 -15.76 2.57 9.77
N TYR A 123 -14.71 1.76 9.61
CA TYR A 123 -13.44 2.22 9.07
C TYR A 123 -13.47 2.42 7.55
N PHE A 124 -14.39 1.80 6.84
CA PHE A 124 -14.63 2.03 5.41
C PHE A 124 -15.48 3.27 5.14
N ILE A 125 -16.22 3.75 6.13
CA ILE A 125 -17.13 4.89 6.02
C ILE A 125 -16.45 6.18 6.50
N LYS A 126 -15.46 6.05 7.39
CA LYS A 126 -14.71 7.17 7.97
C LYS A 126 -13.80 7.86 6.93
#